data_c978bb293a0f8422c66ceabac25fafbc
#
_entry.id   c978bb293a0f8422c66ceabac25fafbc
#
_cell.length_a   1.000
_cell.length_b   1.000
_cell.length_c   1.000
_cell.angle_alpha   90.00
_cell.angle_beta   90.00
_cell.angle_gamma   90.00
#
_symmetry.space_group_name_H-M   'P 1'
#
loop_
_entity.id
_entity.type
_entity.pdbx_description
1 polymer ?
#
loop_
_entity_poly.entity_id
_entity_poly.type
_entity_poly.pdbx_seq_one_letter_code
_entity_poly.pdbx_strand_id
1 'polypeptide(L)'
;MTAYVKSDTRERFGLVTDYVSPKLTQFLELLAKHYSDIPMVHTKLHYGASDHASWTRAGWPSAFVMEAPFEDCNLRMIHVCVFVSHVQTSLDRYDIPGFSFPHLLRFVKLSMAFVVELAEWA
;
A
#
# COMPACT_ATOMS: atom_id res chain seq x y z
N MET A 1 4.08 -5.00 -2.86
CA MET A 1 4.84 -4.60 -1.66
C MET A 1 3.87 -4.50 -0.50
N THR A 2 3.81 -5.57 0.25
CA THR A 2 2.74 -5.77 1.22
C THR A 2 3.21 -6.50 2.47
N ALA A 3 4.51 -6.77 2.56
CA ALA A 3 5.02 -7.69 3.57
C ALA A 3 6.26 -7.22 4.32
N TYR A 4 6.89 -6.12 3.92
CA TYR A 4 8.05 -5.63 4.64
C TYR A 4 7.64 -4.81 5.86
N VAL A 5 8.28 -5.09 7.00
CA VAL A 5 8.14 -4.34 8.24
C VAL A 5 9.54 -3.94 8.72
N LYS A 6 9.77 -2.65 8.87
CA LYS A 6 11.03 -2.10 9.37
C LYS A 6 11.18 -2.42 10.85
N SER A 7 12.31 -2.98 11.25
CA SER A 7 12.55 -3.56 12.58
C SER A 7 12.34 -2.58 13.75
N ASP A 8 12.58 -1.29 13.51
CA ASP A 8 12.56 -0.26 14.57
C ASP A 8 11.28 0.57 14.58
N THR A 9 10.27 0.18 13.79
CA THR A 9 9.02 0.92 13.70
C THR A 9 7.82 0.06 14.09
N ARG A 10 6.79 0.72 14.63
CA ARG A 10 5.50 0.08 14.86
C ARG A 10 4.85 -0.25 13.51
N GLU A 11 4.37 -1.47 13.38
CA GLU A 11 3.67 -1.96 12.20
C GLU A 11 2.43 -1.11 11.87
N ARG A 12 2.30 -0.64 10.63
CA ARG A 12 1.24 0.26 10.17
C ARG A 12 1.15 0.25 8.64
N PHE A 13 -0.03 0.54 8.11
CA PHE A 13 -0.20 0.79 6.67
C PHE A 13 0.16 2.22 6.29
N GLY A 14 0.71 2.41 5.11
CA GLY A 14 0.84 3.72 4.45
C GLY A 14 -0.30 3.96 3.48
N LEU A 15 -1.15 4.96 3.74
CA LEU A 15 -2.22 5.37 2.85
C LEU A 15 -1.76 6.55 2.01
N VAL A 16 -1.58 6.32 0.73
CA VAL A 16 -1.14 7.37 -0.21
C VAL A 16 -2.26 8.38 -0.44
N THR A 17 -1.93 9.67 -0.37
CA THR A 17 -2.90 10.77 -0.45
C THR A 17 -2.74 11.66 -1.68
N ASP A 18 -1.74 11.42 -2.51
CA ASP A 18 -1.51 12.11 -3.77
C ASP A 18 -1.82 11.21 -4.98
N TYR A 19 -2.33 11.81 -6.05
CA TYR A 19 -2.75 11.10 -7.29
C TYR A 19 -3.80 10.00 -7.08
N VAL A 20 -4.68 10.16 -6.10
CA VAL A 20 -5.71 9.19 -5.70
C VAL A 20 -7.09 9.86 -5.61
N SER A 21 -8.15 9.04 -5.58
CA SER A 21 -9.51 9.49 -5.28
C SER A 21 -9.69 9.73 -3.78
N PRO A 22 -10.02 10.96 -3.33
CA PRO A 22 -10.24 11.22 -1.90
C PRO A 22 -11.35 10.35 -1.29
N LYS A 23 -12.42 10.07 -2.05
CA LYS A 23 -13.53 9.23 -1.57
C LYS A 23 -13.10 7.78 -1.32
N LEU A 24 -12.36 7.17 -2.26
CA LEU A 24 -11.85 5.82 -2.09
C LEU A 24 -10.79 5.74 -0.98
N THR A 25 -9.97 6.78 -0.84
CA THR A 25 -8.97 6.88 0.21
C THR A 25 -9.63 6.90 1.60
N GLN A 26 -10.67 7.72 1.79
CA GLN A 26 -11.46 7.76 3.02
C GLN A 26 -12.17 6.43 3.30
N PHE A 27 -12.67 5.78 2.27
CA PHE A 27 -13.31 4.46 2.41
C PHE A 27 -12.29 3.41 2.88
N LEU A 28 -11.09 3.35 2.30
CA LEU A 28 -10.02 2.46 2.76
C LEU A 28 -9.61 2.72 4.22
N GLU A 29 -9.56 3.98 4.61
CA GLU A 29 -9.27 4.34 6.01
C GLU A 29 -10.35 3.83 6.96
N LEU A 30 -11.62 3.91 6.55
CA LEU A 30 -12.74 3.36 7.30
C LEU A 30 -12.63 1.83 7.43
N LEU A 31 -12.35 1.14 6.32
CA LEU A 31 -12.16 -0.31 6.32
C LEU A 31 -10.99 -0.74 7.22
N ALA A 32 -9.87 -0.04 7.17
CA ALA A 32 -8.74 -0.34 8.03
C ALA A 32 -9.08 -0.21 9.51
N LYS A 33 -9.91 0.75 9.89
CA LYS A 33 -10.40 0.90 11.28
C LYS A 33 -11.29 -0.26 11.73
N HIS A 34 -12.05 -0.88 10.81
CA HIS A 34 -12.98 -1.96 11.14
C HIS A 34 -12.35 -3.35 11.02
N TYR A 35 -11.47 -3.56 10.06
CA TYR A 35 -10.97 -4.88 9.67
C TYR A 35 -9.49 -5.12 10.00
N SER A 36 -8.76 -4.11 10.51
CA SER A 36 -7.35 -4.24 10.83
C SER A 36 -7.04 -3.92 12.29
N ASP A 37 -6.05 -4.62 12.83
CA ASP A 37 -5.48 -4.42 14.15
C ASP A 37 -4.27 -3.47 14.15
N ILE A 38 -3.83 -3.02 12.97
CA ILE A 38 -2.74 -2.05 12.82
C ILE A 38 -3.25 -0.71 12.27
N PRO A 39 -2.63 0.42 12.66
CA PRO A 39 -3.07 1.71 12.20
C PRO A 39 -2.74 1.96 10.73
N MET A 40 -3.52 2.82 10.10
CA MET A 40 -3.25 3.39 8.79
C MET A 40 -2.76 4.83 8.96
N VAL A 41 -1.68 5.21 8.28
CA VAL A 41 -1.03 6.52 8.36
C VAL A 41 -0.94 7.12 6.97
N HIS A 42 -1.28 8.40 6.84
CA HIS A 42 -1.19 9.11 5.57
C HIS A 42 0.27 9.31 5.16
N THR A 43 0.55 9.10 3.89
CA THR A 43 1.86 9.32 3.27
C THR A 43 1.71 9.90 1.88
N LYS A 44 2.79 10.44 1.32
CA LYS A 44 2.84 10.96 -0.05
C LYS A 44 4.02 10.38 -0.79
N LEU A 45 3.81 10.07 -2.05
CA LEU A 45 4.87 9.61 -2.95
C LEU A 45 5.56 10.77 -3.68
N HIS A 46 4.86 11.91 -3.84
CA HIS A 46 5.29 13.07 -4.63
C HIS A 46 5.42 12.81 -6.13
N TYR A 47 5.03 11.62 -6.60
CA TYR A 47 5.03 11.23 -8.02
C TYR A 47 3.99 10.14 -8.29
N GLY A 48 3.50 10.12 -9.50
CA GLY A 48 2.50 9.12 -9.93
C GLY A 48 3.17 7.91 -10.58
N ALA A 49 3.71 6.99 -9.79
CA ALA A 49 4.56 5.90 -10.27
C ALA A 49 4.02 4.48 -10.04
N SER A 50 2.75 4.34 -9.76
CA SER A 50 2.10 3.03 -9.67
C SER A 50 0.78 3.05 -10.42
N ASP A 51 0.13 1.92 -10.57
CA ASP A 51 -1.08 1.71 -11.37
C ASP A 51 -2.20 2.69 -11.04
N HIS A 52 -2.33 3.06 -9.74
CA HIS A 52 -3.32 4.05 -9.29
C HIS A 52 -3.23 5.38 -10.08
N ALA A 53 -2.03 5.85 -10.39
CA ALA A 53 -1.85 7.09 -11.13
C ALA A 53 -2.27 6.96 -12.60
N SER A 54 -2.12 5.78 -13.20
CA SER A 54 -2.60 5.49 -14.55
C SER A 54 -4.12 5.50 -14.62
N TRP A 55 -4.78 4.87 -13.66
CA TRP A 55 -6.24 4.90 -13.54
C TRP A 55 -6.76 6.31 -13.30
N THR A 56 -6.14 7.06 -12.38
CA THR A 56 -6.52 8.46 -12.11
C THR A 56 -6.37 9.33 -13.36
N ARG A 57 -5.27 9.19 -14.12
CA ARG A 57 -5.08 9.91 -15.40
C ARG A 57 -6.12 9.54 -16.46
N ALA A 58 -6.60 8.32 -16.45
CA ALA A 58 -7.66 7.86 -17.33
C ALA A 58 -9.07 8.29 -16.87
N GLY A 59 -9.19 9.04 -15.78
CA GLY A 59 -10.47 9.53 -15.25
C GLY A 59 -11.18 8.55 -14.32
N TRP A 60 -10.56 7.43 -13.96
CA TRP A 60 -11.14 6.45 -13.05
C TRP A 60 -10.65 6.68 -11.61
N PRO A 61 -11.55 6.58 -10.62
CA PRO A 61 -11.16 6.69 -9.23
C PRO A 61 -10.24 5.55 -8.83
N SER A 62 -9.15 5.86 -8.16
CA SER A 62 -8.20 4.89 -7.64
C SER A 62 -7.74 5.25 -6.24
N ALA A 63 -7.21 4.28 -5.51
CA ALA A 63 -6.60 4.45 -4.20
C ALA A 63 -5.36 3.58 -4.10
N PHE A 64 -4.46 3.91 -3.17
CA PHE A 64 -3.22 3.16 -3.02
C PHE A 64 -2.81 3.04 -1.56
N VAL A 65 -2.60 1.80 -1.13
CA VAL A 65 -2.08 1.45 0.20
C VAL A 65 -0.72 0.79 0.06
N MET A 66 0.21 1.20 0.90
CA MET A 66 1.57 0.66 0.99
C MET A 66 1.75 -0.12 2.29
N GLU A 67 2.76 -1.00 2.32
CA GLU A 67 3.15 -1.78 3.50
C GLU A 67 3.56 -0.92 4.70
N ALA A 68 3.99 0.32 4.46
CA ALA A 68 4.37 1.31 5.45
C ALA A 68 4.25 2.72 4.86
N PRO A 69 4.30 3.79 5.65
CA PRO A 69 4.57 5.12 5.14
C PRO A 69 5.84 5.15 4.30
N PHE A 70 5.88 5.98 3.27
CA PHE A 70 6.96 5.98 2.27
C PHE A 70 8.37 6.06 2.88
N GLU A 71 8.53 6.85 3.94
CA GLU A 71 9.79 7.02 4.67
C GLU A 71 10.27 5.77 5.43
N ASP A 72 9.36 4.83 5.70
CA ASP A 72 9.66 3.56 6.37
C ASP A 72 9.81 2.38 5.41
N CYS A 73 9.49 2.58 4.15
CA CYS A 73 9.65 1.55 3.14
C CYS A 73 11.13 1.28 2.82
N ASN A 74 11.44 0.03 2.51
CA ASN A 74 12.79 -0.30 2.05
C ASN A 74 12.94 0.02 0.56
N LEU A 75 13.42 1.21 0.24
CA LEU A 75 13.58 1.69 -1.14
C LEU A 75 14.51 0.83 -2.01
N ARG A 76 15.33 -0.03 -1.41
CA ARG A 76 16.17 -0.98 -2.16
C ARG A 76 15.40 -2.21 -2.65
N MET A 77 14.24 -2.46 -2.05
CA MET A 77 13.38 -3.61 -2.36
C MET A 77 12.13 -3.19 -3.10
N ILE A 78 11.76 -1.93 -2.99
CA ILE A 78 10.65 -1.35 -3.71
C ILE A 78 11.02 -1.29 -5.19
N HIS A 79 10.11 -1.72 -6.02
CA HIS A 79 10.09 -1.44 -7.43
C HIS A 79 9.88 0.08 -7.65
N VAL A 80 10.94 0.86 -7.48
CA VAL A 80 10.91 2.31 -7.68
C VAL A 80 11.00 2.61 -9.15
N CYS A 81 9.87 2.67 -9.81
CA CYS A 81 9.76 3.23 -11.16
C CYS A 81 9.83 4.75 -11.10
N VAL A 82 10.98 5.40 -10.85
CA VAL A 82 10.98 6.84 -11.05
C VAL A 82 12.22 7.46 -11.69
N PHE A 83 13.41 6.98 -11.53
CA PHE A 83 14.57 7.61 -12.20
C PHE A 83 15.73 6.67 -12.51
N VAL A 84 15.64 5.40 -12.14
CA VAL A 84 16.68 4.43 -12.48
C VAL A 84 15.98 3.21 -13.05
N SER A 85 16.16 3.04 -14.35
CA SER A 85 15.81 1.88 -15.14
C SER A 85 15.52 0.58 -14.35
N HIS A 86 14.28 0.09 -14.42
CA HIS A 86 13.86 -1.32 -14.39
C HIS A 86 14.68 -2.29 -13.52
N VAL A 87 14.97 -1.99 -12.29
CA VAL A 87 15.66 -2.92 -11.43
C VAL A 87 14.69 -3.53 -10.44
N GLN A 88 14.05 -4.63 -10.84
CA GLN A 88 13.67 -5.67 -9.90
C GLN A 88 14.96 -6.13 -9.25
N THR A 89 15.15 -5.82 -7.98
CA THR A 89 16.37 -6.25 -7.31
C THR A 89 16.23 -7.72 -6.92
N SER A 90 17.33 -8.45 -6.94
CA SER A 90 17.41 -9.83 -6.40
C SER A 90 17.05 -9.90 -4.89
N LEU A 91 16.75 -8.76 -4.27
CA LEU A 91 16.36 -8.61 -2.87
C LEU A 91 14.83 -8.64 -2.65
N ASP A 92 14.03 -8.66 -3.71
CA ASP A 92 12.58 -8.85 -3.62
C ASP A 92 12.27 -10.34 -3.40
N ARG A 93 12.51 -10.80 -2.18
CA ARG A 93 12.40 -12.21 -1.76
C ARG A 93 11.67 -12.30 -0.43
N TYR A 94 11.04 -13.44 -0.18
CA TYR A 94 10.30 -13.73 1.06
C TYR A 94 11.21 -14.12 2.25
N ASP A 95 12.46 -14.46 1.99
CA ASP A 95 13.43 -14.95 2.99
C ASP A 95 14.40 -13.86 3.49
N ILE A 96 14.03 -12.61 3.32
CA ILE A 96 14.82 -11.46 3.77
C ILE A 96 14.44 -11.00 5.19
N PRO A 97 15.36 -10.37 5.93
CA PRO A 97 15.03 -9.71 7.18
C PRO A 97 13.94 -8.64 6.98
N GLY A 98 12.91 -8.68 7.83
CA GLY A 98 11.79 -7.75 7.76
C GLY A 98 10.60 -8.21 6.92
N PHE A 99 10.69 -9.35 6.21
CA PHE A 99 9.52 -9.95 5.58
C PHE A 99 8.59 -10.53 6.65
N SER A 100 7.31 -10.15 6.62
CA SER A 100 6.30 -10.53 7.62
C SER A 100 5.06 -11.13 6.96
N PHE A 101 4.87 -12.43 7.08
CA PHE A 101 3.63 -13.09 6.67
C PHE A 101 2.38 -12.57 7.41
N PRO A 102 2.45 -12.29 8.74
CA PRO A 102 1.31 -11.65 9.43
C PRO A 102 0.94 -10.30 8.83
N HIS A 103 1.92 -9.48 8.43
CA HIS A 103 1.65 -8.19 7.78
C HIS A 103 1.03 -8.39 6.39
N LEU A 104 1.54 -9.32 5.60
CA LEU A 104 0.95 -9.71 4.31
C LEU A 104 -0.51 -10.15 4.48
N LEU A 105 -0.81 -10.94 5.50
CA LEU A 105 -2.18 -11.38 5.79
C LEU A 105 -3.12 -10.20 6.11
N ARG A 106 -2.63 -9.17 6.80
CA ARG A 106 -3.40 -7.93 7.04
C ARG A 106 -3.76 -7.20 5.74
N PHE A 107 -2.83 -7.16 4.79
CA PHE A 107 -3.11 -6.64 3.45
C PHE A 107 -4.17 -7.44 2.72
N VAL A 108 -4.08 -8.77 2.76
CA VAL A 108 -5.09 -9.66 2.15
C VAL A 108 -6.46 -9.39 2.76
N LYS A 109 -6.55 -9.30 4.09
CA LYS A 109 -7.82 -9.00 4.78
C LYS A 109 -8.39 -7.63 4.37
N LEU A 110 -7.56 -6.59 4.31
CA LEU A 110 -7.98 -5.26 3.90
C LEU A 110 -8.46 -5.25 2.43
N SER A 111 -7.74 -5.93 1.55
CA SER A 111 -8.11 -6.04 0.13
C SER A 111 -9.42 -6.81 -0.06
N MET A 112 -9.62 -7.88 0.68
CA MET A 112 -10.88 -8.64 0.66
C MET A 112 -12.04 -7.79 1.20
N ALA A 113 -11.85 -7.09 2.31
CA ALA A 113 -12.85 -6.17 2.84
C ALA A 113 -13.22 -5.09 1.81
N PHE A 114 -12.22 -4.51 1.13
CA PHE A 114 -12.45 -3.52 0.08
C PHE A 114 -13.33 -4.08 -1.06
N VAL A 115 -13.01 -5.27 -1.55
CA VAL A 115 -13.78 -5.90 -2.64
C VAL A 115 -15.19 -6.24 -2.18
N VAL A 116 -15.35 -6.85 -1.02
CA VAL A 116 -16.63 -7.28 -0.47
C VAL A 116 -17.57 -6.08 -0.24
N GLU A 117 -17.07 -5.05 0.42
CA GLU A 117 -17.87 -3.86 0.75
C GLU A 117 -18.22 -3.02 -0.49
N LEU A 118 -17.36 -2.99 -1.52
CA LEU A 118 -17.67 -2.31 -2.79
C LEU A 118 -18.61 -3.12 -3.68
N ALA A 119 -18.57 -4.44 -3.59
CA ALA A 119 -19.41 -5.30 -4.41
C ALA A 119 -20.89 -5.32 -3.95
N GLU A 120 -21.19 -4.68 -2.80
CA GLU A 120 -22.54 -4.67 -2.22
C GLU A 120 -23.16 -6.06 -2.29
N TRP A 121 -22.82 -6.92 -1.34
CA TRP A 121 -23.51 -8.20 -1.25
C TRP A 121 -25.01 -7.98 -1.06
N ALA A 122 -25.73 -8.12 -2.17
CA ALA A 122 -27.19 -8.14 -2.18
C ALA A 122 -27.69 -9.47 -1.60
#